data_341df69609d8c586d8f58874bcdbbd7d
#
_entry.id   341df69609d8c586d8f58874bcdbbd7d
#
_cell.length_a   1.000
_cell.length_b   1.000
_cell.length_c   1.000
_cell.angle_alpha   90.00
_cell.angle_beta   90.00
_cell.angle_gamma   90.00
#
_symmetry.space_group_name_H-M   'P 1'
#
loop_
_entity.id
_entity.type
_entity.pdbx_description
1 polymer ?
#
loop_
_entity_poly.entity_id
_entity_poly.type
_entity_poly.pdbx_seq_one_letter_code
_entity_poly.pdbx_strand_id
1 'polypeptide(L)'
;MKQIIPAILFLISTSFIGCDKIEPPYTENNSQLAERTVLIEKFTGHKCSNCPEASRTVDELKEFYGENLISVAIHPGNLTEFTSTDDNYPYDFTTDASDTIGIEMGATFLPLGSVNRINGGISNRCFTKNEWGTQINNLLYDSNGLPLPKNIEMEINTSFNDENKELTIQTNFTYKNNIEKNHSICIFIMEDAIISPQIDGSEYVEDYEHNHIYRCAVNGTYGESIDQFHFISLEGQSDYQSIHTIVFSENANANWNNDWNNMNNCYVV
;
A
#
# COMPACT_ATOMS: atom_id res chain seq x y z
N MET A 1 -16.29 51.12 63.51
CA MET A 1 -15.23 50.79 62.55
C MET A 1 -15.60 49.51 61.86
N LYS A 2 -16.01 49.56 60.57
CA LYS A 2 -16.36 48.39 59.75
C LYS A 2 -15.14 48.05 58.89
N GLN A 3 -14.58 46.86 59.11
CA GLN A 3 -13.48 46.33 58.27
C GLN A 3 -14.11 45.76 57.02
N ILE A 4 -13.62 46.22 55.87
CA ILE A 4 -13.93 45.71 54.52
C ILE A 4 -12.81 44.73 54.15
N ILE A 5 -13.19 43.46 53.99
CA ILE A 5 -12.29 42.40 53.49
C ILE A 5 -12.40 42.40 51.94
N PRO A 6 -11.33 42.55 51.19
CA PRO A 6 -11.38 42.43 49.73
C PRO A 6 -11.44 40.94 49.33
N ALA A 7 -12.46 40.56 48.58
CA ALA A 7 -12.55 39.26 47.96
C ALA A 7 -11.60 39.19 46.74
N ILE A 8 -10.58 38.35 46.83
CA ILE A 8 -9.67 38.04 45.72
C ILE A 8 -10.37 37.05 44.83
N LEU A 9 -10.76 37.52 43.63
CA LEU A 9 -11.31 36.70 42.58
C LEU A 9 -10.17 35.94 41.89
N PHE A 10 -10.10 34.62 42.11
CA PHE A 10 -9.10 33.74 41.49
C PHE A 10 -9.64 33.34 40.11
N LEU A 11 -9.10 33.97 39.07
CA LEU A 11 -9.42 33.62 37.67
C LEU A 11 -8.66 32.33 37.33
N ILE A 12 -9.38 31.19 37.32
CA ILE A 12 -8.83 29.93 36.83
C ILE A 12 -8.88 29.97 35.29
N SER A 13 -7.72 30.22 34.68
CA SER A 13 -7.52 30.06 33.23
C SER A 13 -7.41 28.57 32.93
N THR A 14 -8.51 27.98 32.46
CA THR A 14 -8.51 26.63 31.88
C THR A 14 -7.90 26.71 30.49
N SER A 15 -6.61 26.38 30.37
CA SER A 15 -5.98 26.13 29.09
C SER A 15 -6.60 24.85 28.51
N PHE A 16 -7.47 24.97 27.53
CA PHE A 16 -7.86 23.85 26.68
C PHE A 16 -6.65 23.48 25.81
N ILE A 17 -5.95 22.45 26.20
CA ILE A 17 -5.02 21.74 25.32
C ILE A 17 -5.94 20.96 24.38
N GLY A 18 -6.31 21.58 23.26
CA GLY A 18 -6.92 20.87 22.14
C GLY A 18 -5.83 19.97 21.54
N CYS A 19 -5.89 18.68 21.79
CA CYS A 19 -5.29 17.74 20.88
C CYS A 19 -6.05 17.90 19.56
N ASP A 20 -5.41 18.50 18.58
CA ASP A 20 -5.87 18.47 17.18
C ASP A 20 -5.66 17.03 16.67
N LYS A 21 -6.54 16.11 17.07
CA LYS A 21 -6.79 14.94 16.28
C LYS A 21 -7.47 15.45 15.03
N ILE A 22 -6.76 15.41 13.91
CA ILE A 22 -7.39 15.49 12.61
C ILE A 22 -8.29 14.26 12.56
N GLU A 23 -9.57 14.47 12.86
CA GLU A 23 -10.56 13.43 12.62
C GLU A 23 -10.65 13.28 11.11
N PRO A 24 -10.33 12.08 10.56
CA PRO A 24 -10.61 11.80 9.17
C PRO A 24 -12.08 12.12 8.89
N PRO A 25 -12.48 12.41 7.65
CA PRO A 25 -13.87 12.63 7.31
C PRO A 25 -14.66 11.31 7.30
N TYR A 26 -14.65 10.61 8.44
CA TYR A 26 -15.40 9.37 8.61
C TYR A 26 -16.79 9.73 9.09
N THR A 27 -17.77 9.52 8.27
CA THR A 27 -19.15 9.53 8.71
C THR A 27 -19.39 8.24 9.52
N GLU A 28 -19.58 8.37 10.81
CA GLU A 28 -19.85 7.29 11.77
C GLU A 28 -21.16 6.52 11.50
N ASN A 29 -21.55 6.26 10.29
CA ASN A 29 -22.78 5.48 10.04
C ASN A 29 -22.87 4.91 8.63
N ASN A 30 -21.93 4.07 8.23
CA ASN A 30 -22.23 3.18 7.13
C ASN A 30 -21.96 1.74 7.53
N SER A 31 -23.01 1.07 8.03
CA SER A 31 -23.02 -0.36 8.34
C SER A 31 -22.95 -1.24 7.07
N GLN A 32 -22.79 -0.66 5.91
CA GLN A 32 -22.59 -1.41 4.67
C GLN A 32 -21.11 -1.57 4.41
N LEU A 33 -20.63 -2.81 4.48
CA LEU A 33 -19.26 -3.17 4.16
C LEU A 33 -18.97 -2.84 2.70
N ALA A 34 -17.79 -2.27 2.42
CA ALA A 34 -17.34 -2.06 1.06
C ALA A 34 -17.26 -3.39 0.30
N GLU A 35 -17.66 -3.38 -0.98
CA GLU A 35 -17.61 -4.57 -1.82
C GLU A 35 -16.28 -4.67 -2.58
N ARG A 36 -15.61 -3.54 -2.79
CA ARG A 36 -14.34 -3.43 -3.50
C ARG A 36 -13.16 -3.51 -2.56
N THR A 37 -12.00 -3.83 -3.11
CA THR A 37 -10.71 -3.68 -2.47
C THR A 37 -9.90 -2.62 -3.22
N VAL A 38 -9.22 -1.77 -2.48
CA VAL A 38 -8.36 -0.70 -3.00
C VAL A 38 -6.91 -1.04 -2.69
N LEU A 39 -6.02 -0.80 -3.66
CA LEU A 39 -4.58 -0.92 -3.50
C LEU A 39 -3.97 0.45 -3.27
N ILE A 40 -3.13 0.59 -2.24
CA ILE A 40 -2.22 1.72 -2.07
C ILE A 40 -0.78 1.26 -2.27
N GLU A 41 -0.10 1.83 -3.26
CA GLU A 41 1.33 1.67 -3.49
C GLU A 41 2.05 2.87 -2.87
N LYS A 42 2.60 2.68 -1.67
CA LYS A 42 3.34 3.71 -0.94
C LYS A 42 4.80 3.74 -1.37
N PHE A 43 5.24 4.85 -1.95
CA PHE A 43 6.66 5.09 -2.27
C PHE A 43 7.39 5.60 -1.04
N THR A 44 8.47 4.93 -0.67
CA THR A 44 9.16 5.09 0.62
C THR A 44 10.68 4.90 0.47
N GLY A 45 11.44 5.17 1.54
CA GLY A 45 12.89 4.95 1.57
C GLY A 45 13.43 5.02 3.00
N HIS A 46 14.45 4.25 3.32
CA HIS A 46 15.00 4.13 4.67
C HIS A 46 15.70 5.41 5.17
N LYS A 47 16.12 6.31 4.26
CA LYS A 47 16.68 7.63 4.59
C LYS A 47 15.64 8.75 4.52
N CYS A 48 14.36 8.44 4.33
CA CYS A 48 13.29 9.41 4.26
C CYS A 48 12.69 9.64 5.66
N SER A 49 12.95 10.78 6.25
CA SER A 49 12.55 11.12 7.62
C SER A 49 11.03 11.19 7.85
N ASN A 50 10.25 11.48 6.81
CA ASN A 50 8.78 11.57 6.90
C ASN A 50 8.08 10.25 6.49
N CYS A 51 8.84 9.26 6.00
CA CYS A 51 8.27 8.01 5.52
C CYS A 51 7.66 7.12 6.62
N PRO A 52 8.22 7.03 7.83
CA PRO A 52 7.58 6.31 8.93
C PRO A 52 6.23 6.87 9.34
N GLU A 53 6.06 8.21 9.34
CA GLU A 53 4.75 8.81 9.60
C GLU A 53 3.71 8.43 8.52
N ALA A 54 4.14 8.36 7.27
CA ALA A 54 3.29 7.89 6.18
C ALA A 54 2.95 6.39 6.31
N SER A 55 3.85 5.56 6.86
CA SER A 55 3.57 4.17 7.18
C SER A 55 2.48 4.07 8.24
N ARG A 56 2.60 4.82 9.35
CA ARG A 56 1.57 4.88 10.39
C ARG A 56 0.21 5.32 9.83
N THR A 57 0.20 6.28 8.89
CA THR A 57 -1.06 6.69 8.21
C THR A 57 -1.68 5.52 7.43
N VAL A 58 -0.87 4.71 6.74
CA VAL A 58 -1.38 3.52 6.04
C VAL A 58 -1.91 2.49 7.03
N ASP A 59 -1.24 2.28 8.16
CA ASP A 59 -1.67 1.34 9.20
C ASP A 59 -3.03 1.76 9.80
N GLU A 60 -3.22 3.06 10.08
CA GLU A 60 -4.52 3.62 10.52
C GLU A 60 -5.61 3.42 9.47
N LEU A 61 -5.30 3.62 8.18
CA LEU A 61 -6.24 3.37 7.09
C LEU A 61 -6.57 1.88 6.95
N LYS A 62 -5.60 0.99 7.13
CA LYS A 62 -5.82 -0.47 7.14
C LYS A 62 -6.66 -0.91 8.34
N GLU A 63 -6.44 -0.34 9.53
CA GLU A 63 -7.30 -0.59 10.70
C GLU A 63 -8.76 -0.18 10.42
N PHE A 64 -8.96 0.93 9.72
CA PHE A 64 -10.29 1.44 9.40
C PHE A 64 -11.00 0.64 8.27
N TYR A 65 -10.30 0.38 7.15
CA TYR A 65 -10.90 -0.27 5.97
C TYR A 65 -10.78 -1.80 5.97
N GLY A 66 -9.96 -2.39 6.85
CA GLY A 66 -9.76 -3.83 6.97
C GLY A 66 -9.30 -4.47 5.66
N GLU A 67 -9.95 -5.56 5.29
CA GLU A 67 -9.68 -6.33 4.06
C GLU A 67 -9.95 -5.56 2.75
N ASN A 68 -10.59 -4.40 2.85
CA ASN A 68 -10.85 -3.55 1.69
C ASN A 68 -9.67 -2.65 1.30
N LEU A 69 -8.55 -2.70 2.04
CA LEU A 69 -7.33 -1.98 1.72
C LEU A 69 -6.11 -2.89 1.71
N ILE A 70 -5.47 -2.99 0.55
CA ILE A 70 -4.17 -3.65 0.38
C ILE A 70 -3.08 -2.57 0.29
N SER A 71 -1.96 -2.77 0.97
CA SER A 71 -0.84 -1.83 0.99
C SER A 71 0.43 -2.50 0.47
N VAL A 72 1.17 -1.77 -0.36
CA VAL A 72 2.47 -2.16 -0.92
C VAL A 72 3.46 -1.03 -0.68
N ALA A 73 4.59 -1.31 -0.03
CA ALA A 73 5.67 -0.35 0.18
C ALA A 73 6.76 -0.56 -0.86
N ILE A 74 6.97 0.43 -1.70
CA ILE A 74 7.90 0.40 -2.83
C ILE A 74 9.06 1.36 -2.57
N HIS A 75 10.28 0.88 -2.72
CA HIS A 75 11.51 1.67 -2.60
C HIS A 75 12.07 1.95 -4.00
N PRO A 76 11.75 3.10 -4.62
CA PRO A 76 12.22 3.40 -5.97
C PRO A 76 13.69 3.82 -5.95
N GLY A 77 14.58 3.04 -6.57
CA GLY A 77 16.03 3.26 -6.57
C GLY A 77 16.47 4.51 -7.33
N ASN A 78 15.62 5.04 -8.22
CA ASN A 78 15.86 6.33 -8.88
C ASN A 78 15.85 7.52 -7.89
N LEU A 79 15.30 7.37 -6.69
CA LEU A 79 15.34 8.35 -5.60
C LEU A 79 16.47 8.04 -4.62
N THR A 80 17.68 7.97 -5.13
CA THR A 80 18.89 7.51 -4.43
C THR A 80 19.19 8.23 -3.12
N GLU A 81 18.80 9.48 -2.96
CA GLU A 81 18.96 10.24 -1.71
C GLU A 81 18.20 9.60 -0.53
N PHE A 82 17.14 8.83 -0.83
CA PHE A 82 16.29 8.17 0.18
C PHE A 82 16.46 6.66 0.26
N THR A 83 16.98 6.03 -0.80
CA THR A 83 16.96 4.57 -0.96
C THR A 83 18.34 3.93 -1.14
N SER A 84 19.38 4.74 -1.41
CA SER A 84 20.73 4.17 -1.58
C SER A 84 21.28 3.58 -0.29
N THR A 85 22.01 2.47 -0.41
CA THR A 85 22.70 1.83 0.71
C THR A 85 24.00 2.54 1.09
N ASP A 86 24.36 2.45 2.37
CA ASP A 86 25.66 2.83 2.93
C ASP A 86 25.93 2.05 4.23
N ASP A 87 27.00 2.39 4.95
CA ASP A 87 27.39 1.69 6.19
C ASP A 87 26.32 1.78 7.30
N ASN A 88 25.48 2.84 7.31
CA ASN A 88 24.39 3.01 8.28
C ASN A 88 23.09 2.38 7.77
N TYR A 89 22.90 2.22 6.48
CA TYR A 89 21.72 1.67 5.83
C TYR A 89 22.12 0.57 4.85
N PRO A 90 22.57 -0.60 5.35
CA PRO A 90 23.18 -1.62 4.52
C PRO A 90 22.20 -2.42 3.67
N TYR A 91 20.91 -2.43 4.03
CA TYR A 91 19.91 -3.25 3.35
C TYR A 91 19.37 -2.55 2.08
N ASP A 92 19.47 -3.23 0.93
CA ASP A 92 18.92 -2.73 -0.33
C ASP A 92 17.48 -3.19 -0.53
N PHE A 93 16.54 -2.25 -0.43
CA PHE A 93 15.12 -2.48 -0.66
C PHE A 93 14.71 -2.27 -2.13
N THR A 94 15.61 -1.78 -2.96
CA THR A 94 15.30 -1.42 -4.35
C THR A 94 15.29 -2.62 -5.27
N THR A 95 14.55 -2.52 -6.36
CA THR A 95 14.56 -3.47 -7.47
C THR A 95 14.37 -2.70 -8.78
N ASP A 96 14.78 -3.26 -9.93
CA ASP A 96 14.56 -2.66 -11.24
C ASP A 96 13.07 -2.40 -11.50
N ALA A 97 12.20 -3.28 -10.98
CA ALA A 97 10.76 -3.12 -11.11
C ALA A 97 10.22 -2.00 -10.21
N SER A 98 10.77 -1.82 -8.99
CA SER A 98 10.39 -0.72 -8.10
C SER A 98 10.73 0.65 -8.69
N ASP A 99 11.87 0.76 -9.39
CA ASP A 99 12.26 1.96 -10.11
C ASP A 99 11.27 2.28 -11.23
N THR A 100 10.97 1.27 -12.03
CA THR A 100 10.04 1.41 -13.16
C THR A 100 8.65 1.84 -12.67
N ILE A 101 8.13 1.20 -11.60
CA ILE A 101 6.82 1.57 -11.01
C ILE A 101 6.88 3.01 -10.47
N GLY A 102 7.93 3.36 -9.73
CA GLY A 102 8.09 4.71 -9.15
C GLY A 102 8.08 5.80 -10.22
N ILE A 103 8.84 5.62 -11.30
CA ILE A 103 8.92 6.54 -12.43
C ILE A 103 7.56 6.66 -13.14
N GLU A 104 6.89 5.56 -13.42
CA GLU A 104 5.60 5.55 -14.12
C GLU A 104 4.49 6.21 -13.32
N MET A 105 4.44 5.95 -12.02
CA MET A 105 3.47 6.59 -11.13
C MET A 105 3.78 8.07 -10.88
N GLY A 106 4.98 8.53 -11.19
CA GLY A 106 5.42 9.90 -10.98
C GLY A 106 5.88 10.17 -9.54
N ALA A 107 6.47 9.19 -8.87
CA ALA A 107 7.10 9.37 -7.57
C ALA A 107 8.39 10.21 -7.74
N THR A 108 8.30 11.50 -7.48
CA THR A 108 9.40 12.47 -7.65
C THR A 108 10.03 12.90 -6.33
N PHE A 109 9.41 12.61 -5.22
CA PHE A 109 9.90 12.78 -3.84
C PHE A 109 9.20 11.78 -2.92
N LEU A 110 9.63 11.69 -1.66
CA LEU A 110 9.06 10.76 -0.66
C LEU A 110 8.59 11.49 0.61
N PRO A 111 7.54 11.01 1.30
CA PRO A 111 6.65 9.92 0.88
C PRO A 111 5.57 10.37 -0.12
N LEU A 112 5.26 9.52 -1.07
CA LEU A 112 4.09 9.65 -1.95
C LEU A 112 3.36 8.29 -2.02
N GLY A 113 2.14 8.28 -2.53
CA GLY A 113 1.41 7.04 -2.76
C GLY A 113 0.48 7.10 -3.95
N SER A 114 0.41 5.99 -4.68
CA SER A 114 -0.57 5.78 -5.74
C SER A 114 -1.73 4.95 -5.21
N VAL A 115 -2.96 5.38 -5.46
CA VAL A 115 -4.17 4.67 -5.03
C VAL A 115 -4.87 4.11 -6.27
N ASN A 116 -4.92 2.78 -6.41
CA ASN A 116 -5.41 2.09 -7.61
C ASN A 116 -4.87 2.69 -8.93
N ARG A 117 -3.71 3.31 -8.90
CA ARG A 117 -3.06 3.96 -10.05
C ARG A 117 -3.97 4.94 -10.79
N ILE A 118 -4.93 5.58 -10.10
CA ILE A 118 -5.80 6.58 -10.70
C ILE A 118 -5.00 7.82 -11.10
N ASN A 119 -5.42 8.48 -12.17
CA ASN A 119 -4.82 9.75 -12.57
C ASN A 119 -5.20 10.86 -11.59
N GLY A 120 -4.27 11.79 -11.36
CA GLY A 120 -4.44 12.92 -10.46
C GLY A 120 -3.34 13.03 -9.42
N GLY A 121 -3.59 13.80 -8.37
CA GLY A 121 -2.61 14.02 -7.32
C GLY A 121 -1.58 15.10 -7.66
N ILE A 122 -0.56 15.20 -6.82
CA ILE A 122 0.48 16.22 -6.92
C ILE A 122 1.46 15.93 -8.07
N SER A 123 1.58 14.66 -8.45
CA SER A 123 2.48 14.21 -9.51
C SER A 123 1.88 12.99 -10.22
N ASN A 124 1.35 13.20 -11.43
CA ASN A 124 0.76 12.18 -12.28
C ASN A 124 -0.31 11.33 -11.56
N ARG A 125 0.11 10.18 -10.94
CA ARG A 125 -0.75 9.23 -10.21
C ARG A 125 -0.43 9.16 -8.73
N CYS A 126 0.42 10.06 -8.23
CA CYS A 126 0.84 10.11 -6.84
C CYS A 126 0.12 11.19 -6.05
N PHE A 127 -0.34 10.81 -4.88
CA PHE A 127 -1.00 11.65 -3.89
C PHE A 127 -0.14 11.76 -2.63
N THR A 128 -0.28 12.86 -1.92
CA THR A 128 0.31 13.01 -0.58
C THR A 128 -0.47 12.19 0.46
N LYS A 129 0.16 11.85 1.58
CA LYS A 129 -0.48 11.08 2.65
C LYS A 129 -1.81 11.65 3.16
N ASN A 130 -1.97 12.97 3.12
CA ASN A 130 -3.20 13.64 3.56
C ASN A 130 -4.40 13.41 2.61
N GLU A 131 -4.13 12.97 1.39
CA GLU A 131 -5.16 12.72 0.37
C GLU A 131 -5.56 11.25 0.27
N TRP A 132 -4.74 10.32 0.79
CA TRP A 132 -4.96 8.88 0.61
C TRP A 132 -6.33 8.42 1.09
N GLY A 133 -6.72 8.79 2.32
CA GLY A 133 -8.03 8.42 2.87
C GLY A 133 -9.19 8.87 2.00
N THR A 134 -9.12 10.08 1.46
CA THR A 134 -10.14 10.61 0.54
C THR A 134 -10.19 9.80 -0.76
N GLN A 135 -9.02 9.48 -1.35
CA GLN A 135 -8.98 8.72 -2.61
C GLN A 135 -9.49 7.28 -2.42
N ILE A 136 -9.11 6.64 -1.31
CA ILE A 136 -9.59 5.30 -0.95
C ILE A 136 -11.12 5.32 -0.77
N ASN A 137 -11.63 6.28 0.00
CA ASN A 137 -13.07 6.40 0.23
C ASN A 137 -13.87 6.57 -1.08
N ASN A 138 -13.40 7.43 -1.99
CA ASN A 138 -14.03 7.67 -3.28
C ASN A 138 -14.03 6.45 -4.22
N LEU A 139 -13.12 5.49 -4.00
CA LEU A 139 -13.07 4.23 -4.75
C LEU A 139 -13.93 3.13 -4.14
N LEU A 140 -14.25 3.24 -2.86
CA LEU A 140 -15.08 2.28 -2.14
C LEU A 140 -16.55 2.66 -2.11
N TYR A 141 -16.86 3.97 -2.04
CA TYR A 141 -18.22 4.46 -1.82
C TYR A 141 -18.60 5.56 -2.82
N ASP A 142 -19.88 5.68 -3.10
CA ASP A 142 -20.44 6.77 -3.89
C ASP A 142 -20.63 8.07 -3.04
N SER A 143 -21.12 9.13 -3.65
CA SER A 143 -21.37 10.43 -2.98
C SER A 143 -22.42 10.39 -1.87
N ASN A 144 -23.20 9.31 -1.79
CA ASN A 144 -24.21 9.08 -0.73
C ASN A 144 -23.66 8.16 0.35
N GLY A 145 -22.41 7.71 0.24
CA GLY A 145 -21.77 6.76 1.15
C GLY A 145 -22.23 5.32 0.94
N LEU A 146 -22.82 4.98 -0.20
CA LEU A 146 -23.18 3.61 -0.53
C LEU A 146 -22.00 2.89 -1.17
N PRO A 147 -21.77 1.59 -0.86
CA PRO A 147 -20.70 0.82 -1.47
C PRO A 147 -20.80 0.79 -2.99
N LEU A 148 -19.68 1.02 -3.65
CA LEU A 148 -19.58 0.83 -5.09
C LEU A 148 -19.52 -0.67 -5.41
N PRO A 149 -20.26 -1.16 -6.41
CA PRO A 149 -20.34 -2.58 -6.72
C PRO A 149 -19.00 -3.13 -7.21
N LYS A 150 -18.68 -4.37 -6.82
CA LYS A 150 -17.52 -5.11 -7.30
C LYS A 150 -17.72 -5.47 -8.79
N ASN A 151 -16.73 -5.14 -9.61
CA ASN A 151 -16.76 -5.46 -11.04
C ASN A 151 -16.08 -6.79 -11.36
N ILE A 152 -15.03 -7.11 -10.60
CA ILE A 152 -14.25 -8.35 -10.72
C ILE A 152 -14.11 -8.94 -9.32
N GLU A 153 -14.38 -10.21 -9.19
CA GLU A 153 -14.04 -11.01 -8.02
C GLU A 153 -12.74 -11.75 -8.32
N MET A 154 -11.79 -11.65 -7.39
CA MET A 154 -10.47 -12.27 -7.52
C MET A 154 -10.25 -13.21 -6.36
N GLU A 155 -9.67 -14.38 -6.66
CA GLU A 155 -9.24 -15.36 -5.69
C GLU A 155 -7.80 -15.75 -6.00
N ILE A 156 -6.96 -15.84 -4.96
CA ILE A 156 -5.57 -16.26 -5.05
C ILE A 156 -5.43 -17.55 -4.23
N ASN A 157 -4.93 -18.60 -4.86
CA ASN A 157 -4.57 -19.84 -4.22
C ASN A 157 -3.07 -20.09 -4.40
N THR A 158 -2.38 -20.39 -3.31
CA THR A 158 -0.94 -20.65 -3.35
C THR A 158 -0.61 -22.03 -2.83
N SER A 159 0.40 -22.67 -3.41
CA SER A 159 1.01 -23.88 -2.88
C SER A 159 2.54 -23.79 -2.97
N PHE A 160 3.21 -24.16 -1.88
CA PHE A 160 4.66 -24.08 -1.80
C PHE A 160 5.27 -25.49 -1.66
N ASN A 161 6.28 -25.77 -2.48
CA ASN A 161 7.05 -27.00 -2.42
C ASN A 161 8.40 -26.74 -1.74
N ASP A 162 8.56 -27.25 -0.53
CA ASP A 162 9.78 -27.07 0.27
C ASP A 162 11.04 -27.72 -0.31
N GLU A 163 10.89 -28.77 -1.12
CA GLU A 163 12.03 -29.50 -1.67
C GLU A 163 12.77 -28.69 -2.74
N ASN A 164 12.00 -28.10 -3.65
CA ASN A 164 12.55 -27.32 -4.76
C ASN A 164 12.35 -25.79 -4.59
N LYS A 165 11.79 -25.36 -3.42
CA LYS A 165 11.52 -23.95 -3.11
C LYS A 165 10.62 -23.26 -4.16
N GLU A 166 9.71 -24.00 -4.73
CA GLU A 166 8.79 -23.52 -5.76
C GLU A 166 7.45 -23.10 -5.16
N LEU A 167 7.05 -21.85 -5.43
CA LEU A 167 5.74 -21.32 -5.14
C LEU A 167 4.89 -21.36 -6.42
N THR A 168 3.79 -22.08 -6.40
CA THR A 168 2.76 -22.02 -7.44
C THR A 168 1.66 -21.07 -6.99
N ILE A 169 1.30 -20.12 -7.84
CA ILE A 169 0.26 -19.11 -7.62
C ILE A 169 -0.81 -19.31 -8.67
N GLN A 170 -2.02 -19.62 -8.24
CA GLN A 170 -3.19 -19.73 -9.10
C GLN A 170 -4.12 -18.55 -8.79
N THR A 171 -4.50 -17.80 -9.80
CA THR A 171 -5.47 -16.71 -9.71
C THR A 171 -6.73 -17.04 -10.48
N ASN A 172 -7.88 -16.80 -9.89
CA ASN A 172 -9.19 -16.97 -10.51
C ASN A 172 -9.90 -15.62 -10.53
N PHE A 173 -10.48 -15.26 -11.67
CA PHE A 173 -11.21 -14.02 -11.87
C PHE A 173 -12.61 -14.31 -12.35
N THR A 174 -13.60 -13.75 -11.65
CA THR A 174 -14.99 -13.82 -12.05
C THR A 174 -15.48 -12.40 -12.34
N TYR A 175 -15.81 -12.14 -13.59
CA TYR A 175 -16.32 -10.85 -14.04
C TYR A 175 -17.79 -10.71 -13.69
N LYS A 176 -18.15 -9.70 -12.93
CA LYS A 176 -19.55 -9.39 -12.55
C LYS A 176 -20.23 -8.45 -13.53
N ASN A 177 -19.44 -7.67 -14.26
CA ASN A 177 -19.91 -6.67 -15.21
C ASN A 177 -19.06 -6.71 -16.47
N ASN A 178 -19.61 -6.23 -17.59
CA ASN A 178 -18.85 -6.04 -18.81
C ASN A 178 -17.77 -4.96 -18.60
N ILE A 179 -16.52 -5.31 -18.87
CA ILE A 179 -15.38 -4.39 -18.78
C ILE A 179 -14.84 -4.17 -20.18
N GLU A 180 -15.06 -2.98 -20.73
CA GLU A 180 -14.66 -2.61 -22.10
C GLU A 180 -13.17 -2.21 -22.23
N LYS A 181 -12.42 -2.19 -21.12
CA LYS A 181 -11.02 -1.75 -21.11
C LYS A 181 -10.07 -2.93 -21.07
N ASN A 182 -8.96 -2.81 -21.80
CA ASN A 182 -7.81 -3.70 -21.61
C ASN A 182 -7.29 -3.56 -20.17
N HIS A 183 -7.03 -4.68 -19.55
CA HIS A 183 -6.43 -4.73 -18.23
C HIS A 183 -5.41 -5.85 -18.15
N SER A 184 -4.54 -5.75 -17.18
CA SER A 184 -3.50 -6.74 -16.91
C SER A 184 -3.59 -7.19 -15.47
N ILE A 185 -3.16 -8.41 -15.21
CA ILE A 185 -2.92 -8.91 -13.87
C ILE A 185 -1.46 -8.67 -13.51
N CYS A 186 -1.22 -8.04 -12.36
CA CYS A 186 0.09 -7.97 -11.73
C CYS A 186 0.09 -8.84 -10.47
N ILE A 187 1.08 -9.70 -10.32
CA ILE A 187 1.25 -10.56 -9.15
C ILE A 187 2.54 -10.15 -8.47
N PHE A 188 2.43 -9.67 -7.23
CA PHE A 188 3.56 -9.22 -6.44
C PHE A 188 3.87 -10.19 -5.31
N ILE A 189 5.15 -10.39 -5.04
CA ILE A 189 5.64 -10.98 -3.80
C ILE A 189 6.02 -9.83 -2.87
N MET A 190 5.48 -9.90 -1.67
CA MET A 190 5.69 -8.96 -0.59
C MET A 190 6.40 -9.64 0.57
N GLU A 191 7.09 -8.87 1.39
CA GLU A 191 7.73 -9.38 2.61
C GLU A 191 7.46 -8.44 3.78
N ASP A 192 7.11 -9.02 4.94
CA ASP A 192 6.92 -8.32 6.21
C ASP A 192 8.07 -8.59 7.17
N ALA A 193 8.14 -7.77 8.23
CA ALA A 193 9.06 -7.92 9.36
C ALA A 193 10.54 -7.93 8.96
N ILE A 194 10.93 -7.11 7.99
CA ILE A 194 12.35 -6.88 7.69
C ILE A 194 12.90 -5.87 8.71
N ILE A 195 13.86 -6.30 9.52
CA ILE A 195 14.51 -5.42 10.49
C ILE A 195 15.72 -4.77 9.84
N SER A 196 15.70 -3.46 9.71
CA SER A 196 16.77 -2.67 9.11
C SER A 196 16.69 -1.20 9.56
N PRO A 197 17.81 -0.46 9.59
CA PRO A 197 17.79 0.94 9.99
C PRO A 197 16.85 1.82 9.15
N GLN A 198 16.23 2.79 9.84
CA GLN A 198 15.33 3.79 9.26
C GLN A 198 15.51 5.12 10.00
N ILE A 199 15.44 6.22 9.27
CA ILE A 199 15.30 7.54 9.92
C ILE A 199 13.81 7.85 10.14
N ASP A 200 13.42 8.15 11.40
CA ASP A 200 12.06 8.56 11.77
C ASP A 200 12.10 9.98 12.34
N GLY A 201 11.65 10.93 11.56
CA GLY A 201 11.81 12.36 11.92
C GLY A 201 13.29 12.75 12.00
N SER A 202 13.80 12.95 13.22
CA SER A 202 15.21 13.23 13.49
C SER A 202 15.94 12.05 14.14
N GLU A 203 15.27 10.94 14.39
CA GLU A 203 15.83 9.80 15.09
C GLU A 203 16.31 8.74 14.08
N TYR A 204 17.50 8.17 14.35
CA TYR A 204 17.99 6.97 13.69
C TYR A 204 17.51 5.77 14.49
N VAL A 205 16.64 4.95 13.89
CA VAL A 205 16.09 3.74 14.49
C VAL A 205 16.80 2.54 13.88
N GLU A 206 17.70 1.91 14.63
CA GLU A 206 18.54 0.80 14.15
C GLU A 206 17.72 -0.44 13.84
N ASP A 207 16.78 -0.80 14.71
CA ASP A 207 15.93 -2.00 14.61
C ASP A 207 14.51 -1.63 14.16
N TYR A 208 14.37 -0.85 13.07
CA TYR A 208 13.07 -0.51 12.53
C TYR A 208 12.49 -1.69 11.76
N GLU A 209 11.21 -2.02 12.04
CA GLU A 209 10.49 -3.07 11.34
C GLU A 209 9.80 -2.53 10.09
N HIS A 210 10.24 -3.02 8.94
CA HIS A 210 9.66 -2.68 7.64
C HIS A 210 8.64 -3.75 7.23
N ASN A 211 7.43 -3.30 6.91
CA ASN A 211 6.31 -4.16 6.52
C ASN A 211 5.77 -3.79 5.14
N HIS A 212 5.11 -4.77 4.50
CA HIS A 212 4.51 -4.65 3.17
C HIS A 212 5.52 -4.30 2.08
N ILE A 213 6.74 -4.80 2.20
CA ILE A 213 7.83 -4.48 1.28
C ILE A 213 7.65 -5.24 -0.03
N TYR A 214 7.60 -4.50 -1.13
CA TYR A 214 7.63 -5.05 -2.48
C TYR A 214 8.97 -5.75 -2.75
N ARG A 215 8.90 -7.03 -3.16
CA ARG A 215 10.11 -7.82 -3.45
C ARG A 215 10.27 -8.09 -4.94
N CYS A 216 9.23 -8.54 -5.62
CA CYS A 216 9.24 -8.73 -7.08
C CYS A 216 7.84 -8.76 -7.68
N ALA A 217 7.78 -8.59 -9.01
CA ALA A 217 6.62 -8.91 -9.83
C ALA A 217 6.84 -10.28 -10.49
N VAL A 218 5.97 -11.25 -10.19
CA VAL A 218 6.09 -12.63 -10.69
C VAL A 218 5.92 -12.72 -12.20
N ASN A 219 4.99 -11.93 -12.73
CA ASN A 219 4.62 -11.91 -14.16
C ASN A 219 5.00 -10.59 -14.86
N GLY A 220 6.10 -9.96 -14.37
CA GLY A 220 6.65 -8.72 -14.92
C GLY A 220 6.05 -7.45 -14.33
N THR A 221 6.79 -6.35 -14.45
CA THR A 221 6.47 -5.04 -13.81
C THR A 221 5.10 -4.51 -14.19
N TYR A 222 4.66 -4.73 -15.42
CA TYR A 222 3.35 -4.29 -15.94
C TYR A 222 2.31 -5.41 -15.93
N GLY A 223 2.68 -6.59 -15.45
CA GLY A 223 1.84 -7.76 -15.42
C GLY A 223 1.60 -8.39 -16.79
N GLU A 224 0.71 -9.38 -16.80
CA GLU A 224 0.26 -10.08 -17.98
C GLU A 224 -1.07 -9.51 -18.46
N SER A 225 -1.17 -9.19 -19.77
CA SER A 225 -2.41 -8.71 -20.35
C SER A 225 -3.45 -9.81 -20.34
N ILE A 226 -4.61 -9.53 -19.76
CA ILE A 226 -5.77 -10.41 -19.87
C ILE A 226 -6.42 -10.11 -21.22
N ASP A 227 -6.42 -11.12 -22.09
CA ASP A 227 -6.79 -10.96 -23.49
C ASP A 227 -8.21 -10.39 -23.64
N GLN A 228 -8.39 -9.52 -24.64
CA GLN A 228 -9.62 -8.73 -24.90
C GLN A 228 -10.88 -9.57 -25.14
N PHE A 229 -10.76 -10.89 -25.23
CA PHE A 229 -11.84 -11.80 -25.60
C PHE A 229 -12.63 -12.37 -24.42
N HIS A 230 -12.31 -11.96 -23.20
CA HIS A 230 -13.08 -12.37 -22.02
C HIS A 230 -14.26 -11.42 -21.79
N PHE A 231 -15.04 -11.21 -22.86
CA PHE A 231 -16.30 -10.51 -22.71
C PHE A 231 -17.30 -11.40 -21.97
N ILE A 232 -17.92 -10.84 -20.96
CA ILE A 232 -19.09 -11.45 -20.36
C ILE A 232 -20.16 -11.57 -21.46
N SER A 233 -20.58 -12.80 -21.76
CA SER A 233 -21.82 -12.97 -22.52
C SER A 233 -22.96 -12.39 -21.70
N LEU A 234 -23.97 -11.81 -22.32
CA LEU A 234 -25.13 -11.20 -21.65
C LEU A 234 -25.87 -12.15 -20.68
N GLU A 235 -25.49 -13.40 -20.62
CA GLU A 235 -26.15 -14.46 -19.85
C GLU A 235 -25.29 -15.11 -18.78
N GLY A 236 -24.03 -14.68 -18.57
CA GLY A 236 -23.16 -15.37 -17.63
C GLY A 236 -21.91 -14.64 -17.20
N GLN A 237 -21.36 -15.07 -16.08
CA GLN A 237 -20.05 -14.69 -15.60
C GLN A 237 -19.01 -15.33 -16.54
N SER A 238 -18.01 -14.56 -16.99
CA SER A 238 -16.83 -15.14 -17.61
C SER A 238 -15.74 -15.29 -16.57
N ASP A 239 -15.17 -16.49 -16.52
CA ASP A 239 -14.09 -16.80 -15.62
C ASP A 239 -12.77 -16.79 -16.38
N TYR A 240 -11.75 -16.19 -15.78
CA TYR A 240 -10.37 -16.26 -16.23
C TYR A 240 -9.51 -16.87 -15.15
N GLN A 241 -8.59 -17.74 -15.52
CA GLN A 241 -7.64 -18.34 -14.61
C GLN A 241 -6.23 -18.16 -15.16
N SER A 242 -5.29 -17.80 -14.30
CA SER A 242 -3.87 -17.90 -14.60
C SER A 242 -3.12 -18.70 -13.56
N ILE A 243 -2.03 -19.35 -13.98
CA ILE A 243 -1.14 -20.09 -13.09
C ILE A 243 0.28 -19.60 -13.34
N HIS A 244 0.93 -19.15 -12.28
CA HIS A 244 2.31 -18.71 -12.29
C HIS A 244 3.13 -19.51 -11.29
N THR A 245 4.41 -19.73 -11.62
CA THR A 245 5.38 -20.35 -10.71
C THR A 245 6.56 -19.46 -10.52
N ILE A 246 7.05 -19.38 -9.29
CA ILE A 246 8.30 -18.71 -8.94
C ILE A 246 9.14 -19.62 -8.04
N VAL A 247 10.43 -19.69 -8.30
CA VAL A 247 11.36 -20.46 -7.48
C VAL A 247 12.13 -19.49 -6.57
N PHE A 248 12.03 -19.71 -5.27
CA PHE A 248 12.77 -18.98 -4.26
C PHE A 248 14.19 -19.57 -4.15
N SER A 249 15.05 -19.29 -5.11
CA SER A 249 16.45 -19.67 -5.07
C SER A 249 17.34 -18.44 -5.29
N GLU A 250 18.57 -18.51 -4.83
CA GLU A 250 19.55 -17.43 -4.92
C GLU A 250 19.79 -16.90 -6.37
N ASN A 251 19.30 -17.60 -7.39
CA ASN A 251 19.48 -17.24 -8.79
C ASN A 251 18.16 -17.11 -9.57
N ALA A 252 17.02 -17.07 -8.91
CA ALA A 252 15.77 -17.39 -9.58
C ALA A 252 15.12 -16.24 -10.35
N ASN A 253 15.49 -14.98 -10.15
CA ASN A 253 14.77 -13.92 -10.82
C ASN A 253 15.63 -12.64 -10.96
N ALA A 254 15.74 -12.11 -12.19
CA ALA A 254 16.45 -10.86 -12.46
C ALA A 254 15.81 -9.62 -11.80
N ASN A 255 14.54 -9.72 -11.37
CA ASN A 255 13.81 -8.66 -10.68
C ASN A 255 13.78 -8.81 -9.17
N TRP A 256 14.45 -9.82 -8.65
CA TRP A 256 14.55 -10.13 -7.22
C TRP A 256 16.00 -9.93 -6.81
N ASN A 257 16.26 -9.07 -5.86
CA ASN A 257 17.62 -8.83 -5.37
C ASN A 257 18.18 -9.98 -4.51
N ASN A 258 17.71 -11.21 -4.69
CA ASN A 258 18.10 -12.44 -4.00
C ASN A 258 18.06 -12.38 -2.47
N ASP A 259 17.41 -11.39 -1.92
CA ASP A 259 17.60 -11.00 -0.54
C ASP A 259 16.27 -10.88 0.21
N TRP A 260 15.41 -11.94 0.10
CA TRP A 260 14.37 -12.03 1.12
C TRP A 260 15.05 -12.31 2.45
N ASN A 261 14.65 -11.54 3.44
CA ASN A 261 15.16 -11.73 4.79
C ASN A 261 14.61 -13.02 5.42
N ASN A 262 13.32 -13.27 5.21
CA ASN A 262 12.66 -14.48 5.71
C ASN A 262 11.50 -14.89 4.79
N MET A 263 11.67 -16.01 4.06
CA MET A 263 10.66 -16.55 3.16
C MET A 263 9.30 -16.81 3.85
N ASN A 264 9.30 -17.14 5.16
CA ASN A 264 8.06 -17.35 5.90
C ASN A 264 7.25 -16.07 6.11
N ASN A 265 7.85 -14.91 5.91
CA ASN A 265 7.21 -13.60 5.98
C ASN A 265 6.77 -13.09 4.59
N CYS A 266 7.01 -13.88 3.54
CA CYS A 266 6.58 -13.54 2.19
C CYS A 266 5.13 -13.92 1.93
N TYR A 267 4.42 -13.08 1.16
CA TYR A 267 3.06 -13.33 0.74
C TYR A 267 2.80 -12.76 -0.66
N VAL A 268 1.67 -13.15 -1.25
CA VAL A 268 1.26 -12.77 -2.62
C VAL A 268 0.17 -11.70 -2.57
N VAL A 269 0.34 -10.69 -3.42
CA VAL A 269 -0.66 -9.66 -3.69
C VAL A 269 -0.95 -9.59 -5.19
#